data_f43398ee3cc3d916a109dbd3a0b78f5d
#
_entry.id   f43398ee3cc3d916a109dbd3a0b78f5d
#
_cell.length_a   1.000
_cell.length_b   1.000
_cell.length_c   1.000
_cell.angle_alpha   90.00
_cell.angle_beta   90.00
_cell.angle_gamma   90.00
#
_symmetry.space_group_name_H-M   'P 1'
#
loop_
_entity.id
_entity.type
_entity.pdbx_description
1 polymer ?
#
loop_
_entity_poly.entity_id
_entity_poly.type
_entity_poly.pdbx_seq_one_letter_code
_entity_poly.pdbx_strand_id
1 'polypeptide(L)'
;MLFSIPWSYAINNLALVILALTALITSKKENFTFQINLISPILLYSLMAISFFWSIDKPTTLTALLKESPLFLLPISFLLMKKLSEEQKQKIINHFSYSIVLLVIYFLGRALIRYITFQDSRVFFYHGEDYDDYGLVPKLLNAIHVSVFVSVAFFCFFTKTIKSKWDTLISIVLFGFVILLSSKNIILVFLFLVLLYVFFFSKTAQKLRLRNLIVFGLIVGLIFSVGRIKERFENEFHTNTNKSISANIIEGMPNSVHYVSLKEAWSNDLFTPNDYFPGTAFRVYQFRIFLELIKEDKVFLTGYGLNASYPKIKEKAIQYNLYMGNEKEEGYQNKNFHNQYIQNFAELGVFGFMLLVIMLIINLRNAIISKNFIHFAFSILMISLFLTESFLWRQRGIVFFTLLYCIFNSSAAEIDRRMEQKFL
;
A
#
# COMPACT_ATOMS: atom_id res chain seq x y z
N MET A 1 -1.29 14.28 12.71
CA MET A 1 -0.43 13.34 12.00
C MET A 1 -1.13 12.66 10.81
N LEU A 2 -2.25 11.93 10.98
CA LEU A 2 -2.96 11.32 9.82
C LEU A 2 -3.29 12.34 8.72
N PHE A 3 -3.70 13.56 9.10
CA PHE A 3 -3.97 14.65 8.17
C PHE A 3 -2.76 15.02 7.29
N SER A 4 -1.55 14.91 7.81
CA SER A 4 -0.33 15.34 7.11
C SER A 4 0.26 14.28 6.16
N ILE A 5 -0.21 13.03 6.21
CA ILE A 5 0.36 11.92 5.41
C ILE A 5 0.37 12.22 3.90
N PRO A 6 -0.73 12.70 3.28
CA PRO A 6 -0.76 12.93 1.85
C PRO A 6 -0.04 14.21 1.40
N TRP A 7 0.40 15.04 2.34
CA TRP A 7 1.01 16.33 2.06
C TRP A 7 2.54 16.24 2.02
N SER A 8 3.24 17.00 2.85
CA SER A 8 4.69 17.06 2.87
C SER A 8 5.31 16.05 3.84
N TYR A 9 6.40 15.40 3.46
CA TYR A 9 7.21 14.57 4.35
C TYR A 9 7.69 15.34 5.59
N ALA A 10 8.12 16.59 5.41
CA ALA A 10 8.61 17.42 6.52
C ALA A 10 7.52 17.67 7.57
N ILE A 11 6.30 18.01 7.13
CA ILE A 11 5.15 18.22 8.03
C ILE A 11 4.77 16.91 8.73
N ASN A 12 4.84 15.78 8.02
CA ASN A 12 4.54 14.48 8.60
C ASN A 12 5.57 14.06 9.67
N ASN A 13 6.87 14.29 9.41
CA ASN A 13 7.93 14.05 10.37
C ASN A 13 7.83 14.94 11.60
N LEU A 14 7.55 16.23 11.41
CA LEU A 14 7.32 17.15 12.53
C LEU A 14 6.12 16.69 13.38
N ALA A 15 5.03 16.26 12.75
CA ALA A 15 3.87 15.74 13.46
C ALA A 15 4.18 14.44 14.23
N LEU A 16 5.07 13.58 13.71
CA LEU A 16 5.55 12.39 14.41
C LEU A 16 6.36 12.76 15.66
N VAL A 17 7.28 13.70 15.52
CA VAL A 17 8.12 14.18 16.63
C VAL A 17 7.24 14.84 17.71
N ILE A 18 6.31 15.70 17.33
CA ILE A 18 5.37 16.34 18.25
C ILE A 18 4.53 15.28 19.00
N LEU A 19 4.03 14.26 18.30
CA LEU A 19 3.26 13.17 18.92
C LEU A 19 4.12 12.41 19.93
N ALA A 20 5.34 12.04 19.58
CA ALA A 20 6.24 11.31 20.46
C ALA A 20 6.62 12.15 21.70
N LEU A 21 6.96 13.42 21.51
CA LEU A 21 7.26 14.33 22.63
C LEU A 21 6.04 14.56 23.54
N THR A 22 4.86 14.74 22.94
CA THR A 22 3.61 14.89 23.72
C THR A 22 3.35 13.63 24.54
N ALA A 23 3.53 12.45 23.95
CA ALA A 23 3.36 11.19 24.65
C ALA A 23 4.31 11.06 25.84
N LEU A 24 5.59 11.45 25.66
CA LEU A 24 6.60 11.44 26.73
C LEU A 24 6.25 12.43 27.86
N ILE A 25 5.91 13.68 27.52
CA ILE A 25 5.62 14.76 28.50
C ILE A 25 4.33 14.46 29.28
N THR A 26 3.32 13.90 28.62
CA THR A 26 2.03 13.58 29.24
C THR A 26 1.98 12.19 29.88
N SER A 27 3.07 11.44 29.75
CA SER A 27 3.19 10.09 30.32
C SER A 27 3.03 10.12 31.84
N LYS A 28 2.09 9.32 32.35
CA LYS A 28 1.91 9.05 33.78
C LYS A 28 1.97 7.55 33.97
N LYS A 29 2.52 7.09 35.11
CA LYS A 29 2.58 5.68 35.46
C LYS A 29 1.22 4.97 35.35
N GLU A 30 0.14 5.71 35.66
CA GLU A 30 -1.24 5.23 35.56
C GLU A 30 -1.73 5.03 34.11
N ASN A 31 -1.15 5.74 33.14
CA ASN A 31 -1.52 5.63 31.73
C ASN A 31 -0.83 4.46 31.02
N PHE A 32 0.31 4.03 31.55
CA PHE A 32 1.07 2.93 30.96
C PHE A 32 0.27 1.62 31.06
N THR A 33 -0.10 1.12 29.91
CA THR A 33 -0.78 -0.18 29.80
C THR A 33 -0.05 -1.04 28.81
N PHE A 34 0.46 -2.17 29.29
CA PHE A 34 1.06 -3.16 28.42
C PHE A 34 0.00 -3.70 27.45
N GLN A 35 0.26 -3.55 26.17
CA GLN A 35 -0.65 -4.01 25.11
C GLN A 35 0.15 -4.88 24.14
N ILE A 36 -0.02 -6.18 24.25
CA ILE A 36 0.73 -7.17 23.46
C ILE A 36 0.62 -6.94 21.95
N ASN A 37 -0.53 -6.44 21.50
CA ASN A 37 -0.77 -6.16 20.08
C ASN A 37 0.14 -5.05 19.53
N LEU A 38 0.63 -4.13 20.38
CA LEU A 38 1.51 -3.04 19.97
C LEU A 38 3.00 -3.41 20.03
N ILE A 39 3.33 -4.60 20.53
CA ILE A 39 4.72 -5.05 20.64
C ILE A 39 5.26 -5.53 19.30
N SER A 40 4.44 -6.14 18.45
CA SER A 40 4.91 -6.70 17.19
C SER A 40 5.57 -5.68 16.26
N PRO A 41 5.08 -4.43 16.07
CA PRO A 41 5.82 -3.42 15.31
C PRO A 41 7.16 -3.03 15.96
N ILE A 42 7.20 -2.96 17.31
CA ILE A 42 8.43 -2.67 18.06
C ILE A 42 9.47 -3.77 17.84
N LEU A 43 9.05 -5.03 17.91
CA LEU A 43 9.93 -6.18 17.63
C LEU A 43 10.45 -6.18 16.20
N LEU A 44 9.59 -5.86 15.23
CA LEU A 44 10.00 -5.75 13.84
C LEU A 44 11.07 -4.66 13.67
N TYR A 45 10.86 -3.47 14.23
CA TYR A 45 11.87 -2.41 14.19
C TYR A 45 13.16 -2.80 14.93
N SER A 46 13.06 -3.47 16.07
CA SER A 46 14.22 -3.95 16.81
C SER A 46 15.04 -4.95 15.99
N LEU A 47 14.38 -5.86 15.29
CA LEU A 47 15.05 -6.77 14.35
C LEU A 47 15.71 -6.01 13.20
N MET A 48 15.04 -4.98 12.65
CA MET A 48 15.62 -4.08 11.65
C MET A 48 16.89 -3.40 12.17
N ALA A 49 16.87 -2.89 13.41
CA ALA A 49 18.02 -2.26 14.03
C ALA A 49 19.18 -3.23 14.27
N ILE A 50 18.87 -4.43 14.76
CA ILE A 50 19.85 -5.50 14.97
C ILE A 50 20.45 -5.97 13.65
N SER A 51 19.67 -5.95 12.55
CA SER A 51 20.18 -6.35 11.22
C SER A 51 21.35 -5.50 10.72
N PHE A 52 21.59 -4.31 11.29
CA PHE A 52 22.75 -3.47 11.01
C PHE A 52 24.08 -4.21 11.22
N PHE A 53 24.17 -5.12 12.19
CA PHE A 53 25.40 -5.80 12.52
C PHE A 53 25.88 -6.77 11.41
N TRP A 54 24.94 -7.38 10.68
CA TRP A 54 25.24 -8.30 9.57
C TRP A 54 24.88 -7.75 8.19
N SER A 55 24.37 -6.51 8.12
CA SER A 55 24.01 -5.89 6.85
C SER A 55 25.19 -5.84 5.88
N ILE A 56 24.95 -6.22 4.62
CA ILE A 56 25.92 -6.11 3.53
C ILE A 56 26.08 -4.69 3.02
N ASP A 57 25.14 -3.77 3.36
CA ASP A 57 25.20 -2.35 3.04
C ASP A 57 24.79 -1.53 4.30
N LYS A 58 25.73 -1.36 5.20
CA LYS A 58 25.53 -0.66 6.48
C LYS A 58 25.09 0.80 6.34
N PRO A 59 25.66 1.62 5.42
CA PRO A 59 25.20 3.00 5.21
C PRO A 59 23.74 3.09 4.82
N THR A 60 23.30 2.24 3.87
CA THR A 60 21.91 2.18 3.43
C THR A 60 20.98 1.69 4.56
N THR A 61 21.41 0.69 5.33
CA THR A 61 20.64 0.21 6.51
C THR A 61 20.45 1.32 7.54
N LEU A 62 21.49 2.11 7.84
CA LEU A 62 21.40 3.20 8.83
C LEU A 62 20.40 4.29 8.40
N THR A 63 20.45 4.69 7.12
CA THR A 63 19.47 5.67 6.57
C THR A 63 18.05 5.12 6.55
N ALA A 64 17.89 3.83 6.26
CA ALA A 64 16.59 3.16 6.27
C ALA A 64 16.01 3.09 7.69
N LEU A 65 16.81 2.85 8.73
CA LEU A 65 16.35 2.82 10.12
C LEU A 65 15.68 4.14 10.54
N LEU A 66 16.19 5.28 10.10
CA LEU A 66 15.56 6.58 10.38
C LEU A 66 14.17 6.67 9.73
N LYS A 67 14.03 6.19 8.50
CA LYS A 67 12.78 6.17 7.76
C LYS A 67 11.76 5.22 8.39
N GLU A 68 12.21 4.06 8.90
CA GLU A 68 11.38 3.03 9.52
C GLU A 68 11.05 3.31 11.00
N SER A 69 11.58 4.39 11.60
CA SER A 69 11.35 4.79 12.98
C SER A 69 9.89 4.91 13.42
N PRO A 70 8.89 5.18 12.56
CA PRO A 70 7.48 5.15 12.93
C PRO A 70 7.02 3.79 13.50
N LEU A 71 7.63 2.65 13.08
CA LEU A 71 7.34 1.32 13.65
C LEU A 71 7.68 1.22 15.14
N PHE A 72 8.56 2.07 15.63
CA PHE A 72 8.97 2.12 17.03
C PHE A 72 8.27 3.26 17.77
N LEU A 73 8.36 4.47 17.23
CA LEU A 73 7.90 5.68 17.90
C LEU A 73 6.38 5.71 18.09
N LEU A 74 5.60 5.26 17.10
CA LEU A 74 4.15 5.28 17.22
C LEU A 74 3.63 4.28 18.26
N PRO A 75 3.97 2.98 18.22
CA PRO A 75 3.50 2.06 19.27
C PRO A 75 3.92 2.48 20.67
N ILE A 76 5.15 2.95 20.87
CA ILE A 76 5.61 3.46 22.18
C ILE A 76 4.76 4.66 22.60
N SER A 77 4.50 5.61 21.69
CA SER A 77 3.63 6.75 22.01
C SER A 77 2.24 6.31 22.47
N PHE A 78 1.65 5.30 21.82
CA PHE A 78 0.35 4.74 22.20
C PHE A 78 0.38 3.97 23.53
N LEU A 79 1.52 3.35 23.88
CA LEU A 79 1.69 2.69 25.19
C LEU A 79 1.83 3.69 26.35
N LEU A 80 2.39 4.87 26.09
CA LEU A 80 2.63 5.93 27.07
C LEU A 80 1.41 6.85 27.27
N MET A 81 0.58 7.00 26.24
CA MET A 81 -0.59 7.86 26.29
C MET A 81 -1.80 7.19 26.92
N LYS A 82 -2.74 8.00 27.43
CA LYS A 82 -4.06 7.49 27.83
C LYS A 82 -4.74 6.80 26.66
N LYS A 83 -5.35 5.65 26.92
CA LYS A 83 -6.11 4.90 25.90
C LYS A 83 -7.16 5.77 25.24
N LEU A 84 -7.23 5.70 23.91
CA LEU A 84 -8.28 6.36 23.15
C LEU A 84 -9.62 5.65 23.34
N SER A 85 -10.68 6.43 23.59
CA SER A 85 -12.05 5.91 23.53
C SER A 85 -12.44 5.59 22.09
N GLU A 86 -13.44 4.73 21.88
CA GLU A 86 -13.94 4.41 20.53
C GLU A 86 -14.47 5.67 19.81
N GLU A 87 -15.06 6.61 20.57
CA GLU A 87 -15.49 7.90 20.03
C GLU A 87 -14.29 8.74 19.53
N GLN A 88 -13.20 8.78 20.30
CA GLN A 88 -11.98 9.48 19.90
C GLN A 88 -11.34 8.86 18.66
N LYS A 89 -11.28 7.53 18.58
CA LYS A 89 -10.79 6.83 17.40
C LYS A 89 -11.62 7.14 16.16
N GLN A 90 -12.95 7.05 16.30
CA GLN A 90 -13.86 7.39 15.21
C GLN A 90 -13.69 8.85 14.76
N LYS A 91 -13.50 9.77 15.70
CA LYS A 91 -13.24 11.19 15.42
C LYS A 91 -11.93 11.39 14.64
N ILE A 92 -10.86 10.68 15.02
CA ILE A 92 -9.57 10.71 14.32
C ILE A 92 -9.73 10.19 12.87
N ILE A 93 -10.43 9.06 12.68
CA ILE A 93 -10.68 8.49 11.36
C ILE A 93 -11.54 9.41 10.51
N ASN A 94 -12.56 10.04 11.09
CA ASN A 94 -13.39 11.02 10.40
C ASN A 94 -12.56 12.23 9.91
N HIS A 95 -11.72 12.82 10.77
CA HIS A 95 -10.86 13.94 10.38
C HIS A 95 -9.89 13.56 9.28
N PHE A 96 -9.29 12.36 9.37
CA PHE A 96 -8.47 11.81 8.27
C PHE A 96 -9.29 11.73 6.98
N SER A 97 -10.49 11.16 7.04
CA SER A 97 -11.33 10.97 5.86
C SER A 97 -11.72 12.29 5.21
N TYR A 98 -12.03 13.34 6.01
CA TYR A 98 -12.27 14.68 5.47
C TYR A 98 -11.01 15.28 4.84
N SER A 99 -9.82 15.05 5.40
CA SER A 99 -8.58 15.53 4.77
C SER A 99 -8.32 14.88 3.41
N ILE A 100 -8.69 13.59 3.27
CA ILE A 100 -8.61 12.90 1.98
C ILE A 100 -9.64 13.45 0.99
N VAL A 101 -10.85 13.81 1.44
CA VAL A 101 -11.83 14.49 0.57
C VAL A 101 -11.27 15.79 0.01
N LEU A 102 -10.64 16.62 0.85
CA LEU A 102 -10.01 17.87 0.40
C LEU A 102 -8.89 17.61 -0.62
N LEU A 103 -8.08 16.58 -0.37
CA LEU A 103 -7.04 16.16 -1.31
C LEU A 103 -7.62 15.73 -2.66
N VAL A 104 -8.68 14.93 -2.66
CA VAL A 104 -9.38 14.47 -3.86
C VAL A 104 -9.97 15.65 -4.64
N ILE A 105 -10.63 16.59 -3.96
CA ILE A 105 -11.15 17.82 -4.58
C ILE A 105 -10.01 18.61 -5.23
N TYR A 106 -8.88 18.75 -4.55
CA TYR A 106 -7.70 19.44 -5.10
C TYR A 106 -7.20 18.75 -6.38
N PHE A 107 -7.04 17.43 -6.40
CA PHE A 107 -6.54 16.72 -7.58
C PHE A 107 -7.53 16.70 -8.74
N LEU A 108 -8.83 16.57 -8.46
CA LEU A 108 -9.85 16.68 -9.51
C LEU A 108 -9.91 18.10 -10.09
N GLY A 109 -9.82 19.14 -9.26
CA GLY A 109 -9.72 20.53 -9.71
C GLY A 109 -8.48 20.77 -10.55
N ARG A 110 -7.31 20.27 -10.12
CA ARG A 110 -6.05 20.31 -10.88
C ARG A 110 -6.19 19.61 -12.25
N ALA A 111 -6.79 18.41 -12.26
CA ALA A 111 -7.01 17.68 -13.50
C ALA A 111 -7.97 18.41 -14.44
N LEU A 112 -9.04 19.02 -13.93
CA LEU A 112 -9.99 19.81 -14.72
C LEU A 112 -9.32 21.04 -15.36
N ILE A 113 -8.54 21.80 -14.60
CA ILE A 113 -7.79 22.96 -15.12
C ILE A 113 -6.85 22.50 -16.24
N ARG A 114 -6.10 21.42 -16.05
CA ARG A 114 -5.21 20.87 -17.07
C ARG A 114 -5.95 20.38 -18.30
N TYR A 115 -7.09 19.73 -18.12
CA TYR A 115 -7.93 19.32 -19.24
C TYR A 115 -8.41 20.50 -20.07
N ILE A 116 -8.85 21.57 -19.43
CA ILE A 116 -9.26 22.81 -20.12
C ILE A 116 -8.08 23.43 -20.89
N THR A 117 -6.88 23.41 -20.30
CA THR A 117 -5.68 24.02 -20.91
C THR A 117 -5.10 23.18 -22.07
N PHE A 118 -5.00 21.86 -21.87
CA PHE A 118 -4.28 20.98 -22.80
C PHE A 118 -5.20 20.10 -23.65
N GLN A 119 -6.50 20.08 -23.39
CA GLN A 119 -7.51 19.25 -24.07
C GLN A 119 -7.15 17.74 -24.07
N ASP A 120 -6.35 17.29 -23.09
CA ASP A 120 -5.91 15.91 -22.94
C ASP A 120 -6.62 15.22 -21.77
N SER A 121 -7.46 14.23 -22.10
CA SER A 121 -8.20 13.45 -21.10
C SER A 121 -7.30 12.56 -20.22
N ARG A 122 -6.02 12.37 -20.60
CA ARG A 122 -5.04 11.61 -19.81
C ARG A 122 -4.83 12.18 -18.42
N VAL A 123 -5.00 13.48 -18.24
CA VAL A 123 -4.85 14.17 -16.95
C VAL A 123 -5.77 13.64 -15.84
N PHE A 124 -6.88 12.97 -16.18
CA PHE A 124 -7.79 12.34 -15.22
C PHE A 124 -7.35 10.95 -14.78
N PHE A 125 -6.32 10.39 -15.37
CA PHE A 125 -5.83 9.05 -15.07
C PHE A 125 -4.41 9.12 -14.51
N TYR A 126 -4.01 8.10 -13.78
CA TYR A 126 -2.62 7.94 -13.39
C TYR A 126 -1.81 7.38 -14.57
N HIS A 127 -0.69 8.05 -14.87
CA HIS A 127 0.32 7.60 -15.82
C HIS A 127 1.62 7.35 -15.05
N GLY A 128 2.06 6.10 -14.96
CA GLY A 128 3.29 5.72 -14.26
C GLY A 128 4.58 6.16 -14.94
N GLU A 129 4.50 6.56 -16.21
CA GLU A 129 5.64 6.67 -17.11
C GLU A 129 5.97 8.11 -17.57
N ASP A 130 5.07 9.08 -17.33
CA ASP A 130 5.30 10.45 -17.78
C ASP A 130 6.25 11.22 -16.85
N TYR A 131 7.28 11.78 -17.42
CA TYR A 131 8.29 12.63 -16.76
C TYR A 131 7.69 13.91 -16.12
N ASP A 132 6.53 14.36 -16.58
CA ASP A 132 6.01 15.71 -16.34
C ASP A 132 4.91 15.81 -15.29
N ASP A 133 4.70 14.85 -14.38
CA ASP A 133 3.62 14.92 -13.40
C ASP A 133 2.21 15.18 -13.99
N TYR A 134 2.01 14.83 -15.26
CA TYR A 134 0.75 15.09 -15.98
C TYR A 134 -0.44 14.29 -15.45
N GLY A 135 -0.18 13.18 -14.79
CA GLY A 135 -1.23 12.31 -14.25
C GLY A 135 -2.08 12.96 -13.17
N LEU A 136 -3.16 12.27 -12.81
CA LEU A 136 -4.13 12.68 -11.79
C LEU A 136 -3.46 13.02 -10.46
N VAL A 137 -2.48 12.23 -10.04
CA VAL A 137 -1.64 12.47 -8.85
C VAL A 137 -0.16 12.46 -9.23
N PRO A 138 0.69 13.25 -8.55
CA PRO A 138 2.13 13.27 -8.80
C PRO A 138 2.77 11.90 -8.54
N LYS A 139 3.80 11.56 -9.32
CA LYS A 139 4.60 10.33 -9.15
C LYS A 139 5.15 10.19 -7.71
N LEU A 140 5.53 11.30 -7.09
CA LEU A 140 6.04 11.34 -5.71
C LEU A 140 5.03 10.83 -4.66
N LEU A 141 3.71 11.03 -4.89
CA LEU A 141 2.67 10.53 -3.98
C LEU A 141 2.38 9.05 -4.18
N ASN A 142 2.67 8.50 -5.34
CA ASN A 142 2.34 7.15 -5.76
C ASN A 142 0.82 6.86 -5.74
N ALA A 143 0.25 6.62 -6.92
CA ALA A 143 -1.20 6.37 -7.06
C ALA A 143 -1.71 5.19 -6.21
N ILE A 144 -0.87 4.15 -6.03
CA ILE A 144 -1.24 2.98 -5.20
C ILE A 144 -1.44 3.40 -3.75
N HIS A 145 -0.53 4.23 -3.19
CA HIS A 145 -0.66 4.74 -1.82
C HIS A 145 -1.91 5.61 -1.67
N VAL A 146 -2.14 6.53 -2.61
CA VAL A 146 -3.32 7.39 -2.59
C VAL A 146 -4.60 6.57 -2.72
N SER A 147 -4.62 5.52 -3.56
CA SER A 147 -5.78 4.61 -3.70
C SER A 147 -6.18 3.97 -2.38
N VAL A 148 -5.20 3.56 -1.58
CA VAL A 148 -5.47 2.96 -0.26
C VAL A 148 -6.02 4.00 0.72
N PHE A 149 -5.42 5.20 0.76
CA PHE A 149 -5.90 6.28 1.63
C PHE A 149 -7.35 6.65 1.30
N VAL A 150 -7.65 6.80 0.01
CA VAL A 150 -9.00 7.10 -0.49
C VAL A 150 -9.97 5.95 -0.21
N SER A 151 -9.53 4.69 -0.34
CA SER A 151 -10.37 3.52 -0.02
C SER A 151 -10.77 3.49 1.45
N VAL A 152 -9.86 3.74 2.37
CA VAL A 152 -10.18 3.81 3.81
C VAL A 152 -11.13 4.97 4.11
N ALA A 153 -10.90 6.15 3.51
CA ALA A 153 -11.78 7.30 3.64
C ALA A 153 -13.19 7.03 3.05
N PHE A 154 -13.26 6.35 1.91
CA PHE A 154 -14.53 5.92 1.32
C PHE A 154 -15.33 5.05 2.30
N PHE A 155 -14.73 4.03 2.89
CA PHE A 155 -15.44 3.16 3.84
C PHE A 155 -15.90 3.93 5.08
N CYS A 156 -15.21 4.99 5.51
CA CYS A 156 -15.67 5.84 6.59
C CYS A 156 -17.03 6.49 6.29
N PHE A 157 -17.24 7.01 5.08
CA PHE A 157 -18.52 7.61 4.67
C PHE A 157 -19.54 6.55 4.24
N PHE A 158 -19.08 5.53 3.53
CA PHE A 158 -19.94 4.49 2.97
C PHE A 158 -20.62 3.61 4.02
N THR A 159 -19.96 3.39 5.17
CA THR A 159 -20.47 2.50 6.23
C THR A 159 -21.29 3.22 7.31
N LYS A 160 -21.43 4.56 7.25
CA LYS A 160 -22.27 5.31 8.20
C LYS A 160 -23.70 4.77 8.22
N THR A 161 -24.23 4.55 9.42
CA THR A 161 -25.60 4.08 9.63
C THR A 161 -26.62 5.13 9.21
N ILE A 162 -26.38 6.39 9.59
CA ILE A 162 -27.17 7.56 9.19
C ILE A 162 -26.34 8.36 8.22
N LYS A 163 -26.78 8.41 6.94
CA LYS A 163 -26.08 9.11 5.86
C LYS A 163 -26.82 10.40 5.52
N SER A 164 -26.08 11.49 5.50
CA SER A 164 -26.55 12.73 4.86
C SER A 164 -26.43 12.62 3.33
N LYS A 165 -27.08 13.54 2.61
CA LYS A 165 -26.89 13.66 1.15
C LYS A 165 -25.41 13.92 0.80
N TRP A 166 -24.71 14.66 1.63
CA TRP A 166 -23.27 14.92 1.47
C TRP A 166 -22.40 13.68 1.66
N ASP A 167 -22.71 12.82 2.65
CA ASP A 167 -21.98 11.56 2.82
C ASP A 167 -22.11 10.63 1.60
N THR A 168 -23.29 10.64 0.98
CA THR A 168 -23.55 9.87 -0.26
C THR A 168 -22.74 10.46 -1.42
N LEU A 169 -22.79 11.78 -1.62
CA LEU A 169 -22.04 12.47 -2.67
C LEU A 169 -20.53 12.24 -2.51
N ILE A 170 -20.00 12.42 -1.31
CA ILE A 170 -18.58 12.17 -0.99
C ILE A 170 -18.22 10.72 -1.32
N SER A 171 -19.05 9.75 -0.93
CA SER A 171 -18.80 8.33 -1.25
C SER A 171 -18.72 8.10 -2.76
N ILE A 172 -19.60 8.71 -3.56
CA ILE A 172 -19.57 8.59 -5.03
C ILE A 172 -18.29 9.18 -5.60
N VAL A 173 -17.89 10.37 -5.15
CA VAL A 173 -16.67 11.04 -5.61
C VAL A 173 -15.42 10.22 -5.26
N LEU A 174 -15.32 9.73 -4.01
CA LEU A 174 -14.19 8.89 -3.58
C LEU A 174 -14.14 7.57 -4.34
N PHE A 175 -15.30 6.94 -4.59
CA PHE A 175 -15.40 5.73 -5.42
C PHE A 175 -14.83 5.98 -6.82
N GLY A 176 -15.31 7.01 -7.50
CA GLY A 176 -14.82 7.40 -8.83
C GLY A 176 -13.32 7.67 -8.84
N PHE A 177 -12.82 8.35 -7.80
CA PHE A 177 -11.39 8.67 -7.70
C PHE A 177 -10.51 7.42 -7.54
N VAL A 178 -10.91 6.41 -6.74
CA VAL A 178 -10.19 5.12 -6.65
C VAL A 178 -10.08 4.46 -8.02
N ILE A 179 -11.16 4.50 -8.81
CA ILE A 179 -11.16 3.93 -10.17
C ILE A 179 -10.22 4.69 -11.11
N LEU A 180 -10.25 6.02 -11.07
CA LEU A 180 -9.37 6.88 -11.90
C LEU A 180 -7.88 6.67 -11.59
N LEU A 181 -7.52 6.37 -10.35
CA LEU A 181 -6.14 6.03 -9.97
C LEU A 181 -5.64 4.72 -10.58
N SER A 182 -6.55 3.89 -11.09
CA SER A 182 -6.27 2.69 -11.89
C SER A 182 -5.32 1.68 -11.24
N SER A 183 -5.25 1.62 -9.91
CA SER A 183 -4.49 0.59 -9.19
C SER A 183 -5.24 -0.73 -9.23
N LYS A 184 -4.84 -1.66 -10.11
CA LYS A 184 -5.55 -2.92 -10.43
C LYS A 184 -5.89 -3.73 -9.17
N ASN A 185 -4.87 -4.02 -8.34
CA ASN A 185 -5.07 -4.77 -7.09
C ASN A 185 -6.03 -4.06 -6.15
N ILE A 186 -5.85 -2.76 -5.93
CA ILE A 186 -6.69 -2.00 -5.01
C ILE A 186 -8.13 -1.92 -5.52
N ILE A 187 -8.35 -1.72 -6.83
CA ILE A 187 -9.69 -1.72 -7.42
C ILE A 187 -10.40 -3.05 -7.15
N LEU A 188 -9.74 -4.18 -7.41
CA LEU A 188 -10.34 -5.51 -7.20
C LEU A 188 -10.71 -5.74 -5.73
N VAL A 189 -9.80 -5.46 -4.82
CA VAL A 189 -10.04 -5.62 -3.38
C VAL A 189 -11.08 -4.63 -2.86
N PHE A 190 -11.04 -3.39 -3.34
CA PHE A 190 -12.02 -2.35 -2.99
C PHE A 190 -13.44 -2.75 -3.41
N LEU A 191 -13.61 -3.21 -4.65
CA LEU A 191 -14.91 -3.69 -5.15
C LEU A 191 -15.39 -4.92 -4.37
N PHE A 192 -14.49 -5.86 -4.09
CA PHE A 192 -14.79 -7.02 -3.24
C PHE A 192 -15.27 -6.59 -1.84
N LEU A 193 -14.59 -5.63 -1.20
CA LEU A 193 -14.98 -5.10 0.10
C LEU A 193 -16.34 -4.38 0.07
N VAL A 194 -16.65 -3.64 -1.00
CA VAL A 194 -17.96 -3.02 -1.18
C VAL A 194 -19.06 -4.09 -1.26
N LEU A 195 -18.85 -5.14 -2.05
CA LEU A 195 -19.78 -6.28 -2.13
C LEU A 195 -19.94 -6.95 -0.78
N LEU A 196 -18.85 -7.24 -0.10
CA LEU A 196 -18.85 -7.90 1.21
C LEU A 196 -19.63 -7.07 2.24
N TYR A 197 -19.47 -5.74 2.26
CA TYR A 197 -20.23 -4.86 3.13
C TYR A 197 -21.73 -4.93 2.82
N VAL A 198 -22.12 -4.83 1.55
CA VAL A 198 -23.52 -4.84 1.13
C VAL A 198 -24.20 -6.16 1.49
N PHE A 199 -23.49 -7.28 1.35
CA PHE A 199 -24.07 -8.61 1.63
C PHE A 199 -24.15 -8.94 3.12
N PHE A 200 -23.08 -8.70 3.87
CA PHE A 200 -22.94 -9.25 5.22
C PHE A 200 -23.09 -8.23 6.33
N PHE A 201 -22.75 -6.96 6.09
CA PHE A 201 -22.72 -5.94 7.12
C PHE A 201 -23.88 -4.93 7.03
N SER A 202 -24.46 -4.74 5.85
CA SER A 202 -25.56 -3.79 5.64
C SER A 202 -26.87 -4.34 6.21
N LYS A 203 -27.57 -3.52 7.00
CA LYS A 203 -28.92 -3.81 7.52
C LYS A 203 -30.03 -3.54 6.51
N THR A 204 -29.70 -3.36 5.25
CA THR A 204 -30.67 -3.02 4.17
C THR A 204 -31.59 -4.20 3.84
N ALA A 205 -32.85 -3.94 3.54
CA ALA A 205 -33.82 -4.94 3.14
C ALA A 205 -33.38 -5.71 1.87
N GLN A 206 -33.70 -7.00 1.77
CA GLN A 206 -33.24 -7.89 0.71
C GLN A 206 -33.52 -7.39 -0.71
N LYS A 207 -34.74 -6.83 -0.96
CA LYS A 207 -35.08 -6.22 -2.25
C LYS A 207 -34.15 -5.07 -2.64
N LEU A 208 -33.80 -4.22 -1.68
CA LEU A 208 -32.91 -3.10 -1.91
C LEU A 208 -31.45 -3.56 -2.12
N ARG A 209 -31.04 -4.66 -1.48
CA ARG A 209 -29.72 -5.27 -1.72
C ARG A 209 -29.58 -5.73 -3.16
N LEU A 210 -30.58 -6.46 -3.69
CA LEU A 210 -30.54 -6.94 -5.07
C LEU A 210 -30.48 -5.78 -6.07
N ARG A 211 -31.33 -4.76 -5.88
CA ARG A 211 -31.27 -3.55 -6.72
C ARG A 211 -29.91 -2.88 -6.68
N ASN A 212 -29.34 -2.69 -5.49
CA ASN A 212 -28.03 -2.06 -5.33
C ASN A 212 -26.92 -2.89 -5.98
N LEU A 213 -27.02 -4.21 -5.98
CA LEU A 213 -26.11 -5.11 -6.68
C LEU A 213 -26.19 -4.97 -8.19
N ILE A 214 -27.40 -4.91 -8.75
CA ILE A 214 -27.59 -4.70 -10.19
C ILE A 214 -26.98 -3.35 -10.59
N VAL A 215 -27.28 -2.29 -9.84
CA VAL A 215 -26.70 -0.95 -10.09
C VAL A 215 -25.19 -0.98 -9.96
N PHE A 216 -24.64 -1.65 -8.94
CA PHE A 216 -23.21 -1.82 -8.77
C PHE A 216 -22.58 -2.59 -9.94
N GLY A 217 -23.19 -3.70 -10.36
CA GLY A 217 -22.73 -4.48 -11.51
C GLY A 217 -22.74 -3.67 -12.82
N LEU A 218 -23.75 -2.86 -13.04
CA LEU A 218 -23.84 -1.96 -14.19
C LEU A 218 -22.73 -0.88 -14.13
N ILE A 219 -22.49 -0.27 -12.96
CA ILE A 219 -21.41 0.71 -12.76
C ILE A 219 -20.06 0.07 -13.03
N VAL A 220 -19.81 -1.13 -12.48
CA VAL A 220 -18.57 -1.87 -12.71
C VAL A 220 -18.39 -2.19 -14.20
N GLY A 221 -19.46 -2.69 -14.86
CA GLY A 221 -19.45 -2.95 -16.31
C GLY A 221 -19.11 -1.70 -17.13
N LEU A 222 -19.71 -0.55 -16.79
CA LEU A 222 -19.41 0.73 -17.42
C LEU A 222 -17.96 1.15 -17.21
N ILE A 223 -17.42 0.98 -15.99
CA ILE A 223 -16.02 1.32 -15.68
C ILE A 223 -15.07 0.49 -16.55
N PHE A 224 -15.28 -0.82 -16.65
CA PHE A 224 -14.46 -1.69 -17.50
C PHE A 224 -14.69 -1.48 -19.00
N SER A 225 -15.75 -0.78 -19.40
CA SER A 225 -15.98 -0.34 -20.78
C SER A 225 -15.17 0.91 -21.15
N VAL A 226 -14.64 1.64 -20.18
CA VAL A 226 -13.75 2.78 -20.44
C VAL A 226 -12.44 2.26 -20.99
N GLY A 227 -12.16 2.56 -22.28
CA GLY A 227 -11.07 1.97 -23.07
C GLY A 227 -9.72 1.96 -22.38
N ARG A 228 -9.35 3.03 -21.67
CA ARG A 228 -8.06 3.13 -20.95
C ARG A 228 -7.96 2.22 -19.74
N ILE A 229 -9.04 2.03 -18.98
CA ILE A 229 -9.06 1.10 -17.84
C ILE A 229 -8.97 -0.32 -18.38
N LYS A 230 -9.76 -0.62 -19.41
CA LYS A 230 -9.74 -1.90 -20.11
C LYS A 230 -8.34 -2.21 -20.65
N GLU A 231 -7.73 -1.28 -21.39
CA GLU A 231 -6.38 -1.41 -21.95
C GLU A 231 -5.32 -1.72 -20.87
N ARG A 232 -5.38 -1.08 -19.69
CA ARG A 232 -4.45 -1.38 -18.60
C ARG A 232 -4.60 -2.78 -18.03
N PHE A 233 -5.83 -3.33 -18.00
CA PHE A 233 -6.04 -4.72 -17.60
C PHE A 233 -5.60 -5.68 -18.70
N GLU A 234 -5.88 -5.37 -19.96
CA GLU A 234 -5.49 -6.18 -21.12
C GLU A 234 -3.97 -6.26 -21.29
N ASN A 235 -3.24 -5.16 -21.07
CA ASN A 235 -1.77 -5.13 -21.17
C ASN A 235 -1.06 -6.09 -20.20
N GLU A 236 -1.71 -6.55 -19.13
CA GLU A 236 -1.15 -7.61 -18.26
C GLU A 236 -1.18 -8.99 -18.92
N PHE A 237 -2.05 -9.20 -19.91
CA PHE A 237 -2.24 -10.47 -20.60
C PHE A 237 -1.65 -10.49 -22.00
N HIS A 238 -1.14 -9.34 -22.48
CA HIS A 238 -0.45 -9.29 -23.77
C HIS A 238 0.88 -10.01 -23.69
N THR A 239 1.02 -11.03 -24.50
CA THR A 239 2.25 -11.71 -24.80
C THR A 239 2.55 -11.49 -26.27
N ASN A 240 3.70 -10.90 -26.59
CA ASN A 240 4.19 -10.68 -27.93
C ASN A 240 3.22 -9.94 -28.87
N THR A 241 3.33 -8.64 -28.95
CA THR A 241 2.66 -7.86 -30.00
C THR A 241 3.68 -7.25 -30.96
N ASN A 242 3.42 -7.40 -32.27
CA ASN A 242 4.16 -6.69 -33.32
C ASN A 242 3.86 -5.16 -33.34
N LYS A 243 3.22 -4.64 -32.29
CA LYS A 243 2.92 -3.21 -32.19
C LYS A 243 4.07 -2.49 -31.50
N SER A 244 4.69 -1.56 -32.21
CA SER A 244 5.62 -0.60 -31.61
C SER A 244 4.91 0.18 -30.50
N ILE A 245 5.46 0.17 -29.29
CA ILE A 245 5.04 1.05 -28.21
C ILE A 245 5.95 2.25 -28.27
N SER A 246 5.42 3.34 -28.75
CA SER A 246 6.18 4.59 -28.95
C SER A 246 6.76 5.22 -27.69
N ALA A 247 6.35 4.76 -26.50
CA ALA A 247 6.81 5.30 -25.23
C ALA A 247 8.04 4.58 -24.63
N ASN A 248 8.38 3.36 -25.08
CA ASN A 248 9.46 2.54 -24.51
C ASN A 248 10.53 2.13 -25.53
N ILE A 249 10.64 2.85 -26.64
CA ILE A 249 11.68 2.58 -27.64
C ILE A 249 12.99 3.17 -27.10
N ILE A 250 13.94 2.28 -26.83
CA ILE A 250 15.31 2.67 -26.51
C ILE A 250 15.96 3.11 -27.82
N GLU A 251 16.46 4.34 -27.86
CA GLU A 251 17.19 4.87 -29.04
C GLU A 251 18.27 3.89 -29.49
N GLY A 252 18.22 3.49 -30.75
CA GLY A 252 19.21 2.59 -31.37
C GLY A 252 18.84 1.09 -31.38
N MET A 253 17.67 0.70 -30.87
CA MET A 253 17.21 -0.69 -30.90
C MET A 253 16.08 -0.92 -31.90
N PRO A 254 15.88 -2.18 -32.40
CA PRO A 254 14.79 -2.49 -33.32
C PRO A 254 13.43 -2.10 -32.73
N ASN A 255 12.55 -1.55 -33.57
CA ASN A 255 11.23 -0.98 -33.22
C ASN A 255 10.21 -1.96 -32.60
N SER A 256 10.62 -3.13 -32.11
CA SER A 256 9.76 -4.15 -31.56
C SER A 256 10.09 -4.39 -30.09
N VAL A 257 9.13 -4.10 -29.20
CA VAL A 257 9.20 -4.45 -27.78
C VAL A 257 8.59 -5.84 -27.59
N HIS A 258 9.35 -6.71 -26.96
CA HIS A 258 8.86 -8.03 -26.57
C HIS A 258 8.25 -7.98 -25.17
N TYR A 259 6.98 -8.39 -25.04
CA TYR A 259 6.31 -8.50 -23.74
C TYR A 259 6.62 -9.84 -23.11
N VAL A 260 7.33 -9.81 -22.00
CA VAL A 260 7.71 -11.01 -21.26
C VAL A 260 6.48 -11.67 -20.64
N SER A 261 6.23 -12.92 -20.98
CA SER A 261 5.16 -13.71 -20.36
C SER A 261 5.55 -14.18 -18.95
N LEU A 262 4.57 -14.66 -18.18
CA LEU A 262 4.82 -15.24 -16.84
C LEU A 262 5.77 -16.44 -16.91
N LYS A 263 5.65 -17.27 -17.95
CA LYS A 263 6.53 -18.43 -18.16
C LYS A 263 7.96 -17.99 -18.45
N GLU A 264 8.15 -17.05 -19.35
CA GLU A 264 9.48 -16.49 -19.68
C GLU A 264 10.12 -15.83 -18.48
N ALA A 265 9.37 -15.00 -17.71
CA ALA A 265 9.85 -14.37 -16.48
C ALA A 265 10.37 -15.40 -15.45
N TRP A 266 9.75 -16.60 -15.43
CA TRP A 266 10.15 -17.69 -14.53
C TRP A 266 11.30 -18.52 -15.05
N SER A 267 11.39 -18.78 -16.38
CA SER A 267 12.24 -19.84 -16.94
C SER A 267 13.36 -19.38 -17.85
N ASN A 268 13.34 -18.13 -18.38
CA ASN A 268 14.39 -17.69 -19.29
C ASN A 268 15.71 -17.44 -18.55
N ASP A 269 16.81 -17.92 -19.14
CA ASP A 269 18.15 -17.72 -18.59
C ASP A 269 18.76 -16.38 -18.98
N LEU A 270 18.27 -15.76 -20.06
CA LEU A 270 18.71 -14.44 -20.51
C LEU A 270 17.53 -13.66 -21.09
N PHE A 271 17.57 -12.37 -20.92
CA PHE A 271 16.66 -11.40 -21.50
C PHE A 271 17.41 -10.45 -22.42
N THR A 272 16.66 -9.61 -23.13
CA THR A 272 17.22 -8.54 -23.96
C THR A 272 16.79 -7.18 -23.41
N PRO A 273 17.54 -6.11 -23.67
CA PRO A 273 17.13 -4.77 -23.25
C PRO A 273 15.79 -4.32 -23.82
N ASN A 274 15.29 -4.96 -24.90
CA ASN A 274 13.95 -4.72 -25.46
C ASN A 274 12.82 -5.50 -24.79
N ASP A 275 13.13 -6.33 -23.80
CA ASP A 275 12.15 -7.11 -23.07
C ASP A 275 11.45 -6.23 -22.03
N TYR A 276 10.16 -5.99 -22.26
CA TYR A 276 9.30 -5.27 -21.33
C TYR A 276 8.58 -6.26 -20.42
N PHE A 277 8.73 -6.07 -19.13
CA PHE A 277 8.03 -6.86 -18.12
C PHE A 277 6.71 -6.18 -17.73
N PRO A 278 5.54 -6.72 -18.13
CA PRO A 278 4.27 -6.33 -17.52
C PRO A 278 4.33 -6.51 -15.99
N GLY A 279 3.56 -5.73 -15.26
CA GLY A 279 3.69 -5.67 -13.79
C GLY A 279 3.60 -7.03 -13.08
N THR A 280 2.77 -7.96 -13.58
CA THR A 280 2.66 -9.31 -13.03
C THR A 280 3.88 -10.17 -13.40
N ALA A 281 4.34 -10.12 -14.64
CA ALA A 281 5.54 -10.86 -15.08
C ALA A 281 6.78 -10.38 -14.32
N PHE A 282 6.91 -9.07 -14.08
CA PHE A 282 8.00 -8.53 -13.29
C PHE A 282 7.99 -9.06 -11.84
N ARG A 283 6.83 -9.17 -11.21
CA ARG A 283 6.72 -9.75 -9.86
C ARG A 283 7.07 -11.24 -9.83
N VAL A 284 6.75 -12.00 -10.89
CA VAL A 284 7.16 -13.39 -11.04
C VAL A 284 8.68 -13.49 -11.15
N TYR A 285 9.32 -12.64 -11.98
CA TYR A 285 10.77 -12.54 -12.04
C TYR A 285 11.39 -12.19 -10.68
N GLN A 286 10.87 -11.18 -9.99
CA GLN A 286 11.35 -10.79 -8.67
C GLN A 286 11.21 -11.92 -7.63
N PHE A 287 10.14 -12.69 -7.69
CA PHE A 287 9.98 -13.87 -6.83
C PHE A 287 10.98 -14.96 -7.15
N ARG A 288 11.24 -15.21 -8.43
CA ARG A 288 12.28 -16.17 -8.87
C ARG A 288 13.66 -15.80 -8.34
N ILE A 289 14.11 -14.56 -8.58
CA ILE A 289 15.44 -14.14 -8.12
C ILE A 289 15.53 -14.15 -6.59
N PHE A 290 14.45 -13.84 -5.87
CA PHE A 290 14.42 -13.98 -4.42
C PHE A 290 14.71 -15.42 -3.98
N LEU A 291 14.08 -16.42 -4.59
CA LEU A 291 14.32 -17.84 -4.26
C LEU A 291 15.76 -18.27 -4.57
N GLU A 292 16.31 -17.79 -5.70
CA GLU A 292 17.71 -18.05 -6.07
C GLU A 292 18.66 -17.45 -5.04
N LEU A 293 18.49 -16.16 -4.70
CA LEU A 293 19.31 -15.43 -3.73
C LEU A 293 19.31 -16.09 -2.35
N ILE A 294 18.14 -16.51 -1.85
CA ILE A 294 18.04 -17.22 -0.57
C ILE A 294 18.81 -18.55 -0.59
N LYS A 295 18.76 -19.28 -1.72
CA LYS A 295 19.45 -20.55 -1.88
C LYS A 295 20.97 -20.39 -2.04
N GLU A 296 21.40 -19.43 -2.86
CA GLU A 296 22.81 -19.18 -3.18
C GLU A 296 23.57 -18.63 -1.96
N ASP A 297 23.04 -17.59 -1.33
CA ASP A 297 23.72 -16.85 -0.27
C ASP A 297 23.44 -17.39 1.14
N LYS A 298 22.57 -18.42 1.28
CA LYS A 298 22.20 -19.07 2.55
C LYS A 298 21.68 -18.09 3.62
N VAL A 299 21.05 -16.99 3.22
CA VAL A 299 20.57 -15.93 4.10
C VAL A 299 19.13 -16.15 4.60
N PHE A 300 18.66 -17.40 4.64
CA PHE A 300 17.30 -17.77 5.04
C PHE A 300 16.92 -17.22 6.43
N LEU A 301 17.83 -17.29 7.40
CA LEU A 301 17.55 -16.86 8.77
C LEU A 301 17.73 -15.37 8.99
N THR A 302 18.73 -14.76 8.37
CA THR A 302 19.17 -13.39 8.67
C THR A 302 18.76 -12.35 7.65
N GLY A 303 18.56 -12.76 6.38
CA GLY A 303 18.46 -11.81 5.27
C GLY A 303 19.77 -11.04 5.04
N TYR A 304 19.72 -10.03 4.20
CA TYR A 304 20.86 -9.19 3.81
C TYR A 304 21.07 -7.96 4.73
N GLY A 305 20.17 -7.69 5.65
CA GLY A 305 20.07 -6.44 6.39
C GLY A 305 19.00 -5.51 5.81
N LEU A 306 18.45 -4.63 6.65
CA LEU A 306 17.41 -3.69 6.26
C LEU A 306 17.85 -2.85 5.05
N ASN A 307 17.06 -2.85 4.00
CA ASN A 307 17.26 -2.11 2.75
C ASN A 307 18.57 -2.46 2.01
N ALA A 308 19.21 -3.58 2.36
CA ALA A 308 20.50 -4.00 1.82
C ALA A 308 20.39 -5.07 0.72
N SER A 309 19.19 -5.38 0.23
CA SER A 309 18.98 -6.37 -0.85
C SER A 309 19.29 -5.85 -2.27
N TYR A 310 19.35 -4.52 -2.46
CA TYR A 310 19.54 -3.90 -3.78
C TYR A 310 20.82 -4.31 -4.53
N PRO A 311 22.00 -4.39 -3.90
CA PRO A 311 23.20 -4.87 -4.59
C PRO A 311 22.98 -6.26 -5.21
N LYS A 312 22.28 -7.14 -4.51
CA LYS A 312 21.97 -8.50 -4.97
C LYS A 312 20.95 -8.53 -6.11
N ILE A 313 19.92 -7.67 -6.02
CA ILE A 313 18.97 -7.50 -7.14
C ILE A 313 19.70 -7.00 -8.39
N LYS A 314 20.64 -6.06 -8.22
CA LYS A 314 21.45 -5.55 -9.33
C LYS A 314 22.37 -6.63 -9.93
N GLU A 315 23.02 -7.46 -9.11
CA GLU A 315 23.81 -8.62 -9.56
C GLU A 315 22.95 -9.54 -10.44
N LYS A 316 21.74 -9.88 -10.00
CA LYS A 316 20.80 -10.71 -10.77
C LYS A 316 20.33 -10.02 -12.06
N ALA A 317 20.07 -8.71 -12.03
CA ALA A 317 19.68 -7.96 -13.24
C ALA A 317 20.80 -8.00 -14.30
N ILE A 318 22.06 -7.90 -13.89
CA ILE A 318 23.22 -8.04 -14.79
C ILE A 318 23.33 -9.49 -15.29
N GLN A 319 23.23 -10.47 -14.40
CA GLN A 319 23.30 -11.90 -14.74
C GLN A 319 22.27 -12.29 -15.82
N TYR A 320 21.04 -11.78 -15.70
CA TYR A 320 19.94 -12.05 -16.63
C TYR A 320 19.87 -11.09 -17.81
N ASN A 321 20.83 -10.15 -17.94
CA ASN A 321 20.90 -9.16 -19.02
C ASN A 321 19.63 -8.30 -19.15
N LEU A 322 19.10 -7.84 -18.01
CA LEU A 322 17.94 -6.95 -18.01
C LEU A 322 18.34 -5.54 -18.46
N TYR A 323 17.33 -4.79 -18.93
CA TYR A 323 17.52 -3.36 -19.22
C TYR A 323 17.98 -2.59 -17.99
N MET A 324 19.15 -1.99 -18.07
CA MET A 324 19.82 -1.29 -16.96
C MET A 324 19.45 0.19 -16.84
N GLY A 325 18.56 0.68 -17.72
CA GLY A 325 18.17 2.09 -17.74
C GLY A 325 19.12 2.96 -18.56
N ASN A 326 18.71 4.20 -18.76
CA ASN A 326 19.46 5.27 -19.39
C ASN A 326 19.28 6.57 -18.60
N GLU A 327 19.76 7.70 -19.13
CA GLU A 327 19.64 9.03 -18.48
C GLU A 327 18.16 9.47 -18.28
N LYS A 328 17.22 8.94 -19.06
CA LYS A 328 15.80 9.30 -19.02
C LYS A 328 14.94 8.31 -18.25
N GLU A 329 15.32 7.02 -18.21
CA GLU A 329 14.50 5.94 -17.65
C GLU A 329 15.31 5.08 -16.69
N GLU A 330 14.69 4.77 -15.54
CA GLU A 330 15.25 3.80 -14.60
C GLU A 330 15.11 2.37 -15.15
N GLY A 331 16.22 1.62 -15.13
CA GLY A 331 16.21 0.20 -15.45
C GLY A 331 15.60 -0.67 -14.34
N TYR A 332 15.54 -1.97 -14.61
CA TYR A 332 14.98 -2.96 -13.68
C TYR A 332 15.87 -3.22 -12.46
N GLN A 333 17.17 -2.93 -12.53
CA GLN A 333 18.15 -3.17 -11.46
C GLN A 333 17.93 -2.33 -10.19
N ASN A 334 17.21 -1.22 -10.29
CA ASN A 334 16.90 -0.33 -9.16
C ASN A 334 15.50 -0.58 -8.57
N LYS A 335 14.79 -1.58 -9.05
CA LYS A 335 13.44 -1.90 -8.55
C LYS A 335 13.53 -2.86 -7.36
N ASN A 336 12.71 -2.61 -6.33
CA ASN A 336 12.56 -3.53 -5.21
C ASN A 336 11.72 -4.76 -5.61
N PHE A 337 11.46 -5.68 -4.67
CA PHE A 337 10.69 -6.89 -4.96
C PHE A 337 9.20 -6.65 -5.27
N HIS A 338 8.68 -5.43 -5.14
CA HIS A 338 7.25 -5.12 -5.30
C HIS A 338 6.32 -6.09 -4.56
N ASN A 339 6.79 -6.58 -3.41
CA ASN A 339 6.08 -7.48 -2.52
C ASN A 339 6.67 -7.32 -1.11
N GLN A 340 5.87 -6.83 -0.16
CA GLN A 340 6.36 -6.55 1.20
C GLN A 340 6.77 -7.81 1.96
N TYR A 341 6.12 -8.95 1.69
CA TYR A 341 6.47 -10.22 2.33
C TYR A 341 7.86 -10.68 1.90
N ILE A 342 8.11 -10.64 0.59
CA ILE A 342 9.41 -11.00 0.01
C ILE A 342 10.47 -10.01 0.45
N GLN A 343 10.16 -8.71 0.45
CA GLN A 343 11.08 -7.65 0.89
C GLN A 343 11.54 -7.89 2.33
N ASN A 344 10.60 -8.12 3.25
CA ASN A 344 10.93 -8.39 4.65
C ASN A 344 11.74 -9.69 4.82
N PHE A 345 11.43 -10.71 4.01
CA PHE A 345 12.18 -11.96 4.06
C PHE A 345 13.61 -11.77 3.53
N ALA A 346 13.78 -11.12 2.38
CA ALA A 346 15.10 -10.89 1.79
C ALA A 346 16.01 -10.03 2.69
N GLU A 347 15.43 -9.06 3.40
CA GLU A 347 16.19 -8.13 4.24
C GLU A 347 16.44 -8.65 5.67
N LEU A 348 15.45 -9.32 6.27
CA LEU A 348 15.45 -9.69 7.69
C LEU A 348 15.32 -11.20 7.94
N GLY A 349 15.36 -12.00 6.88
CA GLY A 349 15.18 -13.44 6.95
C GLY A 349 13.76 -13.86 7.35
N VAL A 350 13.61 -15.13 7.68
CA VAL A 350 12.33 -15.71 8.09
C VAL A 350 11.70 -15.00 9.28
N PHE A 351 12.51 -14.48 10.21
CA PHE A 351 11.99 -13.79 11.39
C PHE A 351 11.32 -12.45 11.04
N GLY A 352 11.88 -11.68 10.10
CA GLY A 352 11.25 -10.45 9.60
C GLY A 352 9.94 -10.72 8.87
N PHE A 353 9.90 -11.78 8.06
CA PHE A 353 8.68 -12.25 7.42
C PHE A 353 7.63 -12.67 8.46
N MET A 354 7.99 -13.50 9.44
CA MET A 354 7.06 -13.98 10.47
C MET A 354 6.48 -12.83 11.30
N LEU A 355 7.30 -11.85 11.71
CA LEU A 355 6.83 -10.69 12.47
C LEU A 355 5.83 -9.86 11.67
N LEU A 356 6.07 -9.66 10.38
CA LEU A 356 5.11 -8.98 9.50
C LEU A 356 3.78 -9.74 9.41
N VAL A 357 3.83 -11.05 9.20
CA VAL A 357 2.64 -11.92 9.12
C VAL A 357 1.87 -11.90 10.44
N ILE A 358 2.55 -11.99 11.58
CA ILE A 358 1.94 -11.90 12.91
C ILE A 358 1.21 -10.56 13.09
N MET A 359 1.82 -9.44 12.69
CA MET A 359 1.17 -8.12 12.72
C MET A 359 -0.13 -8.11 11.91
N LEU A 360 -0.12 -8.67 10.70
CA LEU A 360 -1.30 -8.73 9.84
C LEU A 360 -2.39 -9.65 10.42
N ILE A 361 -2.01 -10.79 10.99
CA ILE A 361 -2.94 -11.71 11.67
C ILE A 361 -3.58 -11.03 12.88
N ILE A 362 -2.81 -10.37 13.73
CA ILE A 362 -3.32 -9.61 14.88
C ILE A 362 -4.31 -8.55 14.40
N ASN A 363 -3.93 -7.79 13.38
CA ASN A 363 -4.77 -6.72 12.84
C ASN A 363 -6.11 -7.26 12.30
N LEU A 364 -6.08 -8.34 11.52
CA LEU A 364 -7.28 -8.96 10.96
C LEU A 364 -8.16 -9.61 12.06
N ARG A 365 -7.55 -10.36 13.01
CA ARG A 365 -8.26 -10.95 14.14
C ARG A 365 -9.03 -9.87 14.92
N ASN A 366 -8.36 -8.79 15.28
CA ASN A 366 -8.97 -7.71 16.04
C ASN A 366 -10.05 -6.98 15.25
N ALA A 367 -9.89 -6.82 13.93
CA ALA A 367 -10.90 -6.28 13.05
C ALA A 367 -12.19 -7.14 13.03
N ILE A 368 -12.04 -8.46 12.96
CA ILE A 368 -13.18 -9.39 13.00
C ILE A 368 -13.90 -9.33 14.35
N ILE A 369 -13.14 -9.35 15.44
CA ILE A 369 -13.70 -9.36 16.82
C ILE A 369 -14.41 -8.02 17.12
N SER A 370 -13.82 -6.89 16.74
CA SER A 370 -14.42 -5.56 16.95
C SER A 370 -15.66 -5.30 16.12
N LYS A 371 -15.91 -6.10 15.08
CA LYS A 371 -16.99 -5.90 14.08
C LYS A 371 -16.96 -4.49 13.44
N ASN A 372 -15.81 -3.82 13.47
CA ASN A 372 -15.61 -2.53 12.83
C ASN A 372 -15.22 -2.73 11.37
N PHE A 373 -16.14 -2.41 10.45
CA PHE A 373 -15.90 -2.64 9.03
C PHE A 373 -14.74 -1.81 8.46
N ILE A 374 -14.48 -0.60 8.98
CA ILE A 374 -13.36 0.24 8.52
C ILE A 374 -12.03 -0.44 8.88
N HIS A 375 -11.92 -0.97 10.10
CA HIS A 375 -10.77 -1.76 10.54
C HIS A 375 -10.59 -3.02 9.68
N PHE A 376 -11.69 -3.74 9.41
CA PHE A 376 -11.68 -4.92 8.56
C PHE A 376 -11.22 -4.59 7.13
N ALA A 377 -11.77 -3.51 6.54
CA ALA A 377 -11.38 -3.05 5.21
C ALA A 377 -9.89 -2.65 5.15
N PHE A 378 -9.42 -1.91 6.15
CA PHE A 378 -7.99 -1.60 6.29
C PHE A 378 -7.13 -2.86 6.35
N SER A 379 -7.53 -3.86 7.14
CA SER A 379 -6.76 -5.12 7.27
C SER A 379 -6.65 -5.88 5.95
N ILE A 380 -7.76 -6.04 5.24
CA ILE A 380 -7.79 -6.74 3.95
C ILE A 380 -7.02 -5.98 2.87
N LEU A 381 -7.18 -4.63 2.82
CA LEU A 381 -6.42 -3.78 1.90
C LEU A 381 -4.91 -3.94 2.12
N MET A 382 -4.44 -3.95 3.38
CA MET A 382 -3.01 -4.10 3.68
C MET A 382 -2.49 -5.49 3.32
N ILE A 383 -3.21 -6.57 3.66
CA ILE A 383 -2.83 -7.94 3.32
C ILE A 383 -2.67 -8.09 1.80
N SER A 384 -3.62 -7.57 1.02
CA SER A 384 -3.57 -7.67 -0.43
C SER A 384 -2.53 -6.75 -1.05
N LEU A 385 -2.41 -5.52 -0.56
CA LEU A 385 -1.42 -4.56 -1.05
C LEU A 385 0.01 -5.08 -0.90
N PHE A 386 0.31 -5.69 0.23
CA PHE A 386 1.65 -6.24 0.53
C PHE A 386 2.06 -7.38 -0.41
N LEU A 387 1.12 -8.03 -1.10
CA LEU A 387 1.41 -9.00 -2.16
C LEU A 387 1.92 -8.34 -3.45
N THR A 388 1.62 -7.07 -3.66
CA THR A 388 1.88 -6.40 -4.94
C THR A 388 2.75 -5.15 -4.83
N GLU A 389 3.11 -4.74 -3.62
CA GLU A 389 3.90 -3.53 -3.38
C GLU A 389 4.70 -3.64 -2.08
N SER A 390 5.94 -3.14 -2.08
CA SER A 390 6.76 -2.97 -0.88
C SER A 390 6.35 -1.65 -0.17
N PHE A 391 5.13 -1.65 0.38
CA PHE A 391 4.44 -0.45 0.85
C PHE A 391 5.12 0.20 2.06
N LEU A 392 5.61 -0.61 2.99
CA LEU A 392 6.30 -0.12 4.20
C LEU A 392 7.66 0.48 3.87
N TRP A 393 8.23 0.15 2.72
CA TRP A 393 9.50 0.71 2.27
C TRP A 393 9.44 2.24 2.02
N ARG A 394 8.24 2.81 1.86
CA ARG A 394 8.03 4.25 1.69
C ARG A 394 7.54 4.88 2.99
N GLN A 395 8.11 6.02 3.37
CA GLN A 395 7.78 6.72 4.62
C GLN A 395 6.27 6.97 4.80
N ARG A 396 5.54 7.38 3.76
CA ARG A 396 4.08 7.55 3.85
C ARG A 396 3.37 6.24 4.14
N GLY A 397 3.83 5.15 3.55
CA GLY A 397 3.28 3.83 3.74
C GLY A 397 3.44 3.34 5.17
N ILE A 398 4.66 3.45 5.72
CA ILE A 398 4.94 2.98 7.08
C ILE A 398 4.21 3.81 8.13
N VAL A 399 4.17 5.14 7.98
CA VAL A 399 3.43 6.01 8.89
C VAL A 399 1.94 5.71 8.84
N PHE A 400 1.36 5.57 7.65
CA PHE A 400 -0.07 5.26 7.48
C PHE A 400 -0.42 3.91 8.11
N PHE A 401 0.33 2.86 7.75
CA PHE A 401 0.10 1.51 8.27
C PHE A 401 0.22 1.48 9.80
N THR A 402 1.35 1.95 10.33
CA THR A 402 1.64 1.85 11.76
C THR A 402 0.69 2.69 12.60
N LEU A 403 0.32 3.89 12.14
CA LEU A 403 -0.58 4.75 12.89
C LEU A 403 -2.00 4.16 12.94
N LEU A 404 -2.55 3.70 11.80
CA LEU A 404 -3.86 3.03 11.80
C LEU A 404 -3.82 1.71 12.55
N TYR A 405 -2.72 0.95 12.43
CA TYR A 405 -2.51 -0.26 13.22
C TYR A 405 -2.60 0.03 14.72
N CYS A 406 -1.90 1.07 15.20
CA CYS A 406 -1.96 1.48 16.61
C CYS A 406 -3.36 1.94 17.03
N ILE A 407 -4.03 2.78 16.22
CA ILE A 407 -5.38 3.27 16.50
C ILE A 407 -6.36 2.12 16.67
N PHE A 408 -6.34 1.16 15.76
CA PHE A 408 -7.30 0.06 15.78
C PHE A 408 -6.97 -1.01 16.84
N ASN A 409 -5.70 -1.27 17.12
CA ASN A 409 -5.28 -2.36 18.00
C ASN A 409 -4.99 -1.95 19.45
N SER A 410 -5.07 -0.65 19.78
CA SER A 410 -4.81 -0.14 21.13
C SER A 410 -5.90 -0.43 22.19
N SER A 411 -7.00 -1.13 21.84
CA SER A 411 -8.11 -1.45 22.78
C SER A 411 -8.38 -2.93 22.97
N ALA A 412 -7.61 -3.80 22.37
CA ALA A 412 -7.93 -5.23 22.31
C ALA A 412 -7.98 -5.94 23.68
N ALA A 413 -7.38 -5.37 24.74
CA ALA A 413 -7.43 -5.94 26.08
C ALA A 413 -8.84 -5.97 26.72
N GLU A 414 -9.76 -5.09 26.31
CA GLU A 414 -11.18 -5.16 26.73
C GLU A 414 -11.95 -6.24 25.97
N ILE A 415 -11.50 -6.56 24.78
CA ILE A 415 -12.10 -7.58 23.92
C ILE A 415 -11.77 -8.98 24.46
N ASP A 416 -10.54 -9.21 24.90
CA ASP A 416 -10.12 -10.49 25.48
C ASP A 416 -10.89 -10.80 26.79
N ARG A 417 -11.11 -9.80 27.67
CA ARG A 417 -11.94 -9.96 28.87
C ARG A 417 -13.41 -10.29 28.57
N ARG A 418 -13.99 -9.70 27.51
CA ARG A 418 -15.37 -10.02 27.08
C ARG A 418 -15.48 -11.42 26.47
N MET A 419 -14.40 -11.92 25.88
CA MET A 419 -14.36 -13.29 25.37
C MET A 419 -14.20 -14.29 26.52
N GLU A 420 -13.31 -14.05 27.49
CA GLU A 420 -13.19 -14.87 28.69
C GLU A 420 -14.49 -14.95 29.50
N GLN A 421 -15.22 -13.83 29.63
CA GLN A 421 -16.53 -13.79 30.28
C GLN A 421 -17.66 -14.47 29.52
N LYS A 422 -17.50 -14.75 28.21
CA LYS A 422 -18.49 -15.52 27.43
C LYS A 422 -18.23 -17.02 27.41
N PHE A 423 -17.04 -17.43 27.77
CA PHE A 423 -16.65 -18.85 27.88
C PHE A 423 -16.63 -19.38 29.34
N LEU A 424 -16.87 -18.51 30.32
CA LEU A 424 -17.22 -18.83 31.69
C LEU A 424 -18.75 -18.73 31.92
#